data_002f45bf9189b7ce79c762ea6f0b1cee
#
_entry.id   002f45bf9189b7ce79c762ea6f0b1cee
#
_cell.length_a   1.000
_cell.length_b   1.000
_cell.length_c   1.000
_cell.angle_alpha   90.00
_cell.angle_beta   90.00
_cell.angle_gamma   90.00
#
_symmetry.space_group_name_H-M   'P 1'
#
loop_
_entity.id
_entity.type
_entity.pdbx_description
1 polymer ?
#
loop_
_entity_poly.entity_id
_entity_poly.type
_entity_poly.pdbx_seq_one_letter_code
_entity_poly.pdbx_strand_id
1 'polypeptide(L)'
;LHDLLAVAAVLDAVKHAAEDLRGVGERFLLAHLGRAGIEERDAHAEITRADFKGAAGAGGGLLKDQGNVLAVEFIMRDAGLFLGLEVRGQIEQRLDVLHKLKRKYGAGVEDVLEFLEQARSQLDEIEFASDKIERLRAQLAKQDAEVQQAGLALREARKQAAVELEQRIQTELSQLDMPKVQFQCQFEEQKPQETGLDLVRFLMSANVGEALRPMAKVASGGELARIMLAMKNVLAEQDAIPTLIFDEVDAGVSGRAAQKVAEKLWAVAQAGKQVLCVTHLPQIAAMADRQYTVEKRVEGGRTYTRVHLLDEDGRVQELARLVGGAAITETTL
;
A
#
# COMPACT_ATOMS: atom_id res chain seq x y z
N LEU A 1 -6.75 -31.68 1.72
CA LEU A 1 -8.16 -31.35 1.37
C LEU A 1 -8.96 -32.60 1.00
N HIS A 2 -8.43 -33.48 0.12
CA HIS A 2 -9.11 -34.71 -0.32
C HIS A 2 -9.38 -35.66 0.86
N ASP A 3 -8.49 -35.77 1.80
CA ASP A 3 -8.64 -36.65 2.98
C ASP A 3 -9.63 -36.08 4.00
N LEU A 4 -9.73 -34.75 4.14
CA LEU A 4 -10.69 -34.08 5.03
C LEU A 4 -12.14 -34.19 4.51
N LEU A 5 -12.32 -34.08 3.20
CA LEU A 5 -13.63 -34.33 2.55
C LEU A 5 -14.08 -35.79 2.70
N ALA A 6 -13.14 -36.73 2.67
CA ALA A 6 -13.43 -38.13 2.90
C ALA A 6 -13.89 -38.40 4.35
N VAL A 7 -13.35 -37.73 5.34
CA VAL A 7 -13.76 -37.86 6.75
C VAL A 7 -15.16 -37.25 6.99
N ALA A 8 -15.47 -36.12 6.38
CA ALA A 8 -16.81 -35.51 6.46
C ALA A 8 -17.87 -36.40 5.80
N ALA A 9 -17.55 -36.96 4.64
CA ALA A 9 -18.46 -37.91 3.95
C ALA A 9 -18.69 -39.20 4.74
N VAL A 10 -17.70 -39.69 5.45
CA VAL A 10 -17.83 -40.88 6.32
C VAL A 10 -18.71 -40.58 7.55
N LEU A 11 -18.65 -39.37 8.11
CA LEU A 11 -19.51 -38.98 9.24
C LEU A 11 -20.98 -38.81 8.85
N ASP A 12 -21.25 -38.27 7.67
CA ASP A 12 -22.61 -38.17 7.14
C ASP A 12 -23.18 -39.57 6.81
N ALA A 13 -22.37 -40.43 6.25
CA ALA A 13 -22.74 -41.84 6.01
C ALA A 13 -23.03 -42.59 7.32
N VAL A 14 -22.31 -42.24 8.39
CA VAL A 14 -22.52 -42.83 9.74
C VAL A 14 -23.82 -42.36 10.39
N LYS A 15 -24.24 -41.13 10.17
CA LYS A 15 -25.52 -40.59 10.63
C LYS A 15 -26.69 -41.22 9.88
N HIS A 16 -26.61 -41.29 8.56
CA HIS A 16 -27.66 -41.91 7.71
C HIS A 16 -27.79 -43.41 7.92
N ALA A 17 -26.69 -44.13 8.12
CA ALA A 17 -26.73 -45.56 8.43
C ALA A 17 -27.42 -45.87 9.76
N ALA A 18 -27.38 -44.99 10.75
CA ALA A 18 -28.09 -45.16 12.02
C ALA A 18 -29.61 -44.95 11.89
N GLU A 19 -30.04 -44.10 10.95
CA GLU A 19 -31.47 -43.87 10.64
C GLU A 19 -32.03 -44.96 9.73
N ASP A 20 -31.24 -45.43 8.77
CA ASP A 20 -31.66 -46.56 7.88
C ASP A 20 -31.80 -47.90 8.61
N LEU A 21 -31.00 -48.16 9.66
CA LEU A 21 -31.09 -49.39 10.45
C LEU A 21 -32.41 -49.52 11.21
N ARG A 22 -33.05 -48.42 11.60
CA ARG A 22 -34.41 -48.44 12.18
C ARG A 22 -35.46 -48.81 11.15
N GLY A 23 -35.35 -48.27 9.94
CA GLY A 23 -36.31 -48.50 8.88
C GLY A 23 -36.20 -49.88 8.19
N VAL A 24 -35.00 -50.48 8.20
CA VAL A 24 -34.79 -51.84 7.61
C VAL A 24 -35.34 -52.92 8.53
N GLY A 25 -35.15 -52.80 9.84
CA GLY A 25 -35.72 -53.73 10.82
C GLY A 25 -37.24 -53.77 10.77
N GLU A 26 -37.89 -52.61 10.69
CA GLU A 26 -39.36 -52.52 10.59
C GLU A 26 -39.89 -53.07 9.26
N ARG A 27 -39.25 -52.78 8.11
CA ARG A 27 -39.67 -53.28 6.80
C ARG A 27 -39.49 -54.80 6.64
N PHE A 28 -38.42 -55.34 7.23
CA PHE A 28 -38.16 -56.80 7.19
C PHE A 28 -39.14 -57.55 8.04
N LEU A 29 -39.50 -57.04 9.22
CA LEU A 29 -40.50 -57.64 10.09
C LEU A 29 -41.89 -57.63 9.44
N LEU A 30 -42.31 -56.51 8.84
CA LEU A 30 -43.57 -56.35 8.14
C LEU A 30 -43.65 -57.24 6.90
N ALA A 31 -42.59 -57.40 6.12
CA ALA A 31 -42.56 -58.31 4.93
C ALA A 31 -42.65 -59.81 5.30
N HIS A 32 -42.10 -60.16 6.45
CA HIS A 32 -42.21 -61.60 6.91
C HIS A 32 -43.56 -61.90 7.55
N LEU A 33 -44.15 -60.97 8.28
CA LEU A 33 -45.49 -61.10 8.85
C LEU A 33 -46.59 -61.16 7.75
N GLY A 34 -46.41 -60.36 6.67
CA GLY A 34 -47.28 -60.40 5.50
C GLY A 34 -47.23 -61.74 4.72
N ARG A 35 -46.08 -62.46 4.69
CA ARG A 35 -45.93 -63.77 4.11
C ARG A 35 -46.58 -64.89 4.97
N ALA A 36 -46.78 -64.66 6.26
CA ALA A 36 -47.41 -65.51 7.21
C ALA A 36 -48.97 -65.37 7.27
N GLY A 37 -49.51 -64.43 6.47
CA GLY A 37 -50.97 -64.22 6.39
C GLY A 37 -51.55 -63.43 7.58
N ILE A 38 -50.71 -62.71 8.30
CA ILE A 38 -51.13 -61.84 9.43
C ILE A 38 -51.37 -60.40 8.90
N GLU A 39 -52.59 -59.89 9.08
CA GLU A 39 -52.95 -58.55 8.63
C GLU A 39 -52.10 -57.46 9.34
N GLU A 40 -51.69 -56.45 8.62
CA GLU A 40 -50.82 -55.38 9.04
C GLU A 40 -51.26 -54.61 10.32
N ARG A 41 -52.56 -54.61 10.59
CA ARG A 41 -53.22 -54.07 11.79
C ARG A 41 -52.93 -54.85 13.07
N ASP A 42 -52.85 -56.17 12.98
CA ASP A 42 -52.57 -56.98 14.16
C ASP A 42 -51.08 -57.03 14.48
N ALA A 43 -50.27 -56.96 13.46
CA ALA A 43 -48.82 -56.87 13.63
C ALA A 43 -48.36 -55.53 14.36
N HIS A 44 -49.00 -54.43 14.07
CA HIS A 44 -48.70 -53.15 14.77
C HIS A 44 -49.12 -53.13 16.24
N ALA A 45 -50.26 -53.87 16.56
CA ALA A 45 -50.72 -53.96 17.95
C ALA A 45 -49.85 -54.91 18.82
N GLU A 46 -49.21 -55.92 18.22
CA GLU A 46 -48.28 -56.78 18.92
C GLU A 46 -46.86 -56.20 19.04
N ILE A 47 -46.40 -55.46 18.03
CA ILE A 47 -45.10 -54.77 18.09
C ILE A 47 -45.10 -53.67 19.17
N THR A 48 -46.23 -52.95 19.34
CA THR A 48 -46.36 -51.95 20.41
C THR A 48 -46.52 -52.54 21.80
N ARG A 49 -46.91 -53.78 21.94
CA ARG A 49 -46.94 -54.49 23.21
C ARG A 49 -45.67 -55.25 23.57
N ALA A 50 -44.79 -55.47 22.59
CA ALA A 50 -43.47 -56.00 22.82
C ALA A 50 -42.49 -54.85 23.14
N ASP A 51 -42.77 -54.08 24.18
CA ASP A 51 -41.73 -53.39 24.91
C ASP A 51 -40.67 -54.44 25.28
N PHE A 52 -39.47 -54.21 24.86
CA PHE A 52 -38.26 -55.03 25.01
C PHE A 52 -37.85 -55.20 26.47
N LYS A 53 -38.83 -55.61 27.29
CA LYS A 53 -38.61 -56.05 28.67
C LYS A 53 -39.30 -57.39 28.91
N GLY A 54 -38.48 -58.46 28.79
CA GLY A 54 -38.80 -59.71 29.50
C GLY A 54 -39.64 -60.70 28.70
N ALA A 55 -39.11 -61.19 27.62
CA ALA A 55 -39.58 -62.48 27.03
C ALA A 55 -38.96 -63.64 27.83
N ALA A 56 -39.27 -63.72 29.08
CA ALA A 56 -39.11 -64.95 29.88
C ALA A 56 -40.31 -65.04 30.80
N GLY A 57 -41.34 -65.69 30.31
CA GLY A 57 -42.45 -66.14 31.17
C GLY A 57 -43.78 -65.45 30.93
N ALA A 58 -44.56 -65.92 30.05
CA ALA A 58 -46.00 -66.07 30.08
C ALA A 58 -46.56 -66.25 28.66
N GLY A 59 -46.59 -67.38 28.16
CA GLY A 59 -47.20 -67.69 26.89
C GLY A 59 -47.93 -69.07 26.93
N GLY A 60 -48.86 -69.17 27.77
CA GLY A 60 -49.79 -70.32 27.77
C GLY A 60 -51.16 -69.86 27.34
N GLY A 61 -51.48 -69.91 26.09
CA GLY A 61 -52.84 -69.69 25.65
C GLY A 61 -53.03 -69.53 24.16
N LEU A 62 -53.54 -70.63 23.54
CA LEU A 62 -54.19 -70.68 22.22
C LEU A 62 -53.33 -70.58 20.95
N LEU A 63 -52.66 -71.69 20.62
CA LEU A 63 -52.58 -72.19 19.28
C LEU A 63 -52.58 -73.74 19.35
N LYS A 64 -53.77 -74.35 19.32
CA LYS A 64 -53.93 -75.74 19.19
C LYS A 64 -53.87 -76.13 17.76
N ASP A 65 -52.71 -76.18 17.16
CA ASP A 65 -52.41 -76.95 16.00
C ASP A 65 -50.90 -77.23 15.97
N GLN A 66 -50.51 -78.48 16.28
CA GLN A 66 -49.12 -78.90 16.46
C GLN A 66 -48.24 -78.72 15.21
N GLY A 67 -48.88 -78.59 14.01
CA GLY A 67 -48.16 -78.33 12.78
C GLY A 67 -47.72 -76.88 12.58
N ASN A 68 -48.50 -75.91 13.08
CA ASN A 68 -48.21 -74.52 12.93
C ASN A 68 -47.18 -74.02 13.94
N VAL A 69 -47.13 -74.61 15.14
CA VAL A 69 -46.16 -74.23 16.18
C VAL A 69 -44.75 -74.57 15.78
N LEU A 70 -44.52 -75.76 15.14
CA LEU A 70 -43.21 -76.15 14.63
C LEU A 70 -42.72 -75.23 13.46
N ALA A 71 -43.64 -74.84 12.59
CA ALA A 71 -43.35 -73.96 11.48
C ALA A 71 -42.98 -72.50 11.95
N VAL A 72 -43.70 -72.02 12.97
CA VAL A 72 -43.40 -70.68 13.53
C VAL A 72 -42.07 -70.69 14.32
N GLU A 73 -41.76 -71.72 15.10
CA GLU A 73 -40.49 -71.89 15.79
C GLU A 73 -39.34 -72.04 14.79
N PHE A 74 -39.49 -72.71 13.69
CA PHE A 74 -38.45 -72.85 12.66
C PHE A 74 -38.20 -71.50 11.91
N ILE A 75 -39.28 -70.80 11.57
CA ILE A 75 -39.19 -69.47 10.95
C ILE A 75 -38.55 -68.46 11.91
N MET A 76 -38.94 -68.49 13.16
CA MET A 76 -38.35 -67.55 14.16
C MET A 76 -36.87 -67.89 14.44
N ARG A 77 -36.46 -69.13 14.41
CA ARG A 77 -35.07 -69.54 14.60
C ARG A 77 -34.22 -69.20 13.38
N ASP A 78 -34.73 -69.45 12.15
CA ASP A 78 -34.01 -69.04 10.93
C ASP A 78 -33.99 -67.55 10.72
N ALA A 79 -35.09 -66.85 10.98
CA ALA A 79 -35.11 -65.38 10.99
C ALA A 79 -34.18 -64.81 12.02
N GLY A 80 -34.11 -65.34 13.23
CA GLY A 80 -33.18 -64.94 14.27
C GLY A 80 -31.72 -65.23 13.90
N LEU A 81 -31.45 -66.35 13.18
CA LEU A 81 -30.11 -66.62 12.69
C LEU A 81 -29.73 -65.70 11.54
N PHE A 82 -30.64 -65.41 10.64
CA PHE A 82 -30.42 -64.47 9.52
C PHE A 82 -30.20 -63.00 10.01
N LEU A 83 -31.09 -62.52 10.92
CA LEU A 83 -30.95 -61.26 11.54
C LEU A 83 -29.62 -61.18 12.31
N GLY A 84 -29.22 -62.24 12.99
CA GLY A 84 -27.96 -62.33 13.71
C GLY A 84 -26.73 -62.22 12.81
N LEU A 85 -26.78 -62.84 11.62
CA LEU A 85 -25.70 -62.77 10.62
C LEU A 85 -25.61 -61.39 9.97
N GLU A 86 -26.72 -60.77 9.64
CA GLU A 86 -26.74 -59.45 9.01
C GLU A 86 -26.31 -58.35 10.00
N VAL A 87 -26.82 -58.37 11.23
CA VAL A 87 -26.40 -57.49 12.30
C VAL A 87 -24.93 -57.69 12.64
N ARG A 88 -24.44 -58.92 12.64
CA ARG A 88 -23.01 -59.20 12.85
C ARG A 88 -22.16 -58.64 11.71
N GLY A 89 -22.56 -58.79 10.46
CA GLY A 89 -21.84 -58.21 9.32
C GLY A 89 -21.76 -56.68 9.37
N GLN A 90 -22.83 -56.02 9.78
CA GLN A 90 -22.85 -54.57 9.96
C GLN A 90 -21.97 -54.12 11.11
N ILE A 91 -21.93 -54.84 12.24
CA ILE A 91 -21.06 -54.58 13.36
C ILE A 91 -19.58 -54.72 12.95
N GLU A 92 -19.25 -55.80 12.21
CA GLU A 92 -17.89 -56.03 11.73
C GLU A 92 -17.43 -54.93 10.77
N GLN A 93 -18.28 -54.50 9.84
CA GLN A 93 -17.97 -53.35 8.97
C GLN A 93 -17.75 -52.07 9.77
N ARG A 94 -18.58 -51.82 10.77
CA ARG A 94 -18.44 -50.63 11.64
C ARG A 94 -17.14 -50.65 12.43
N LEU A 95 -16.79 -51.80 12.99
CA LEU A 95 -15.54 -51.99 13.72
C LEU A 95 -14.33 -51.79 12.79
N ASP A 96 -14.39 -52.29 11.54
CA ASP A 96 -13.31 -52.09 10.57
C ASP A 96 -13.11 -50.61 10.23
N VAL A 97 -14.18 -49.83 10.07
CA VAL A 97 -14.11 -48.38 9.88
C VAL A 97 -13.48 -47.71 11.10
N LEU A 98 -13.91 -48.04 12.32
CA LEU A 98 -13.34 -47.49 13.56
C LEU A 98 -11.86 -47.83 13.70
N HIS A 99 -11.46 -49.07 13.39
CA HIS A 99 -10.06 -49.48 13.41
C HIS A 99 -9.21 -48.70 12.38
N LYS A 100 -9.74 -48.46 11.18
CA LYS A 100 -9.07 -47.65 10.15
C LYS A 100 -8.89 -46.21 10.61
N LEU A 101 -9.92 -45.60 11.21
CA LEU A 101 -9.88 -44.25 11.73
C LEU A 101 -8.88 -44.14 12.89
N LYS A 102 -8.94 -45.06 13.87
CA LYS A 102 -8.00 -45.10 14.98
C LYS A 102 -6.54 -45.21 14.51
N ARG A 103 -6.28 -46.10 13.52
CA ARG A 103 -4.92 -46.29 13.00
C ARG A 103 -4.37 -45.06 12.28
N LYS A 104 -5.23 -44.21 11.70
CA LYS A 104 -4.83 -43.06 10.91
C LYS A 104 -4.79 -41.75 11.73
N TYR A 105 -5.68 -41.60 12.71
CA TYR A 105 -5.93 -40.32 13.35
C TYR A 105 -5.77 -40.32 14.87
N GLY A 106 -5.62 -41.47 15.53
CA GLY A 106 -5.37 -41.54 16.98
C GLY A 106 -5.70 -42.90 17.56
N ALA A 107 -5.21 -43.24 18.76
CA ALA A 107 -5.36 -44.55 19.41
C ALA A 107 -6.77 -44.75 19.95
N GLY A 108 -7.45 -43.71 20.39
CA GLY A 108 -8.81 -43.72 20.94
C GLY A 108 -9.84 -43.07 20.01
N VAL A 109 -11.10 -43.16 20.36
CA VAL A 109 -12.19 -42.46 19.66
C VAL A 109 -12.09 -40.96 19.95
N GLU A 110 -11.72 -40.62 21.18
CA GLU A 110 -11.52 -39.25 21.64
C GLU A 110 -10.44 -38.56 20.81
N ASP A 111 -9.31 -39.20 20.54
CA ASP A 111 -8.22 -38.68 19.71
C ASP A 111 -8.67 -38.38 18.27
N VAL A 112 -9.51 -39.24 17.69
CA VAL A 112 -10.08 -39.07 16.35
C VAL A 112 -11.03 -37.88 16.29
N LEU A 113 -11.82 -37.66 17.35
CA LEU A 113 -12.74 -36.53 17.46
C LEU A 113 -11.99 -35.22 17.66
N GLU A 114 -10.95 -35.22 18.51
CA GLU A 114 -10.09 -34.06 18.69
C GLU A 114 -9.37 -33.66 17.39
N PHE A 115 -8.83 -34.67 16.67
CA PHE A 115 -8.24 -34.41 15.35
C PHE A 115 -9.24 -33.80 14.37
N LEU A 116 -10.49 -34.27 14.38
CA LEU A 116 -11.53 -33.73 13.53
C LEU A 116 -11.83 -32.26 13.86
N GLU A 117 -11.93 -31.90 15.13
CA GLU A 117 -12.16 -30.53 15.56
C GLU A 117 -11.00 -29.61 15.16
N GLN A 118 -9.77 -30.06 15.38
CA GLN A 118 -8.58 -29.31 14.95
C GLN A 118 -8.55 -29.12 13.44
N ALA A 119 -8.84 -30.16 12.66
CA ALA A 119 -8.88 -30.10 11.20
C ALA A 119 -9.99 -29.17 10.67
N ARG A 120 -11.16 -29.15 11.32
CA ARG A 120 -12.24 -28.20 11.01
C ARG A 120 -11.83 -26.76 11.29
N SER A 121 -11.25 -26.51 12.47
CA SER A 121 -10.77 -25.18 12.82
C SER A 121 -9.73 -24.66 11.84
N GLN A 122 -8.79 -25.51 11.42
CA GLN A 122 -7.78 -25.14 10.41
C GLN A 122 -8.42 -24.88 9.04
N LEU A 123 -9.43 -25.62 8.65
CA LEU A 123 -10.15 -25.39 7.40
C LEU A 123 -10.88 -24.04 7.41
N ASP A 124 -11.60 -23.75 8.49
CA ASP A 124 -12.29 -22.48 8.68
C ASP A 124 -11.31 -21.30 8.66
N GLU A 125 -10.14 -21.44 9.29
CA GLU A 125 -9.08 -20.42 9.24
C GLU A 125 -8.56 -20.19 7.82
N ILE A 126 -8.37 -21.26 7.03
CA ILE A 126 -7.90 -21.17 5.64
C ILE A 126 -8.97 -20.50 4.75
N GLU A 127 -10.22 -20.88 4.88
CA GLU A 127 -11.34 -20.29 4.12
C GLU A 127 -11.50 -18.80 4.46
N PHE A 128 -11.45 -18.47 5.75
CA PHE A 128 -11.51 -17.07 6.20
C PHE A 128 -10.31 -16.23 5.71
N ALA A 129 -9.11 -16.83 5.69
CA ALA A 129 -7.91 -16.20 5.14
C ALA A 129 -8.04 -15.96 3.63
N SER A 130 -8.64 -16.90 2.88
CA SER A 130 -8.86 -16.77 1.44
C SER A 130 -9.79 -15.59 1.12
N ASP A 131 -10.93 -15.50 1.78
CA ASP A 131 -11.87 -14.38 1.64
C ASP A 131 -11.24 -13.04 1.98
N LYS A 132 -10.43 -13.01 3.05
CA LYS A 132 -9.71 -11.81 3.46
C LYS A 132 -8.68 -11.40 2.41
N ILE A 133 -7.96 -12.35 1.81
CA ILE A 133 -6.99 -12.09 0.74
C ILE A 133 -7.70 -11.50 -0.49
N GLU A 134 -8.83 -12.05 -0.90
CA GLU A 134 -9.59 -11.51 -2.04
C GLU A 134 -10.08 -10.07 -1.79
N ARG A 135 -10.62 -9.82 -0.61
CA ARG A 135 -11.05 -8.46 -0.21
C ARG A 135 -9.87 -7.48 -0.21
N LEU A 136 -8.73 -7.88 0.37
CA LEU A 136 -7.53 -7.03 0.39
C LEU A 136 -6.98 -6.77 -1.01
N ARG A 137 -7.00 -7.76 -1.90
CA ARG A 137 -6.60 -7.58 -3.32
C ARG A 137 -7.51 -6.61 -4.04
N ALA A 138 -8.83 -6.72 -3.84
CA ALA A 138 -9.79 -5.79 -4.43
C ALA A 138 -9.60 -4.36 -3.90
N GLN A 139 -9.36 -4.19 -2.59
CA GLN A 139 -9.05 -2.89 -2.00
C GLN A 139 -7.74 -2.31 -2.54
N LEU A 140 -6.68 -3.12 -2.64
CA LEU A 140 -5.40 -2.72 -3.19
C LEU A 140 -5.55 -2.23 -4.63
N ALA A 141 -6.22 -3.00 -5.49
CA ALA A 141 -6.45 -2.63 -6.88
C ALA A 141 -7.21 -1.29 -7.02
N LYS A 142 -8.20 -1.05 -6.15
CA LYS A 142 -8.94 0.21 -6.10
C LYS A 142 -8.03 1.38 -5.69
N GLN A 143 -7.24 1.20 -4.62
CA GLN A 143 -6.32 2.23 -4.15
C GLN A 143 -5.21 2.52 -5.16
N ASP A 144 -4.66 1.50 -5.82
CA ASP A 144 -3.68 1.69 -6.89
C ASP A 144 -4.26 2.51 -8.04
N ALA A 145 -5.50 2.26 -8.44
CA ALA A 145 -6.17 3.06 -9.47
C ALA A 145 -6.36 4.52 -9.06
N GLU A 146 -6.75 4.78 -7.81
CA GLU A 146 -6.90 6.13 -7.25
C GLU A 146 -5.56 6.87 -7.21
N VAL A 147 -4.48 6.21 -6.78
CA VAL A 147 -3.11 6.77 -6.77
C VAL A 147 -2.65 7.10 -8.18
N GLN A 148 -2.86 6.20 -9.15
CA GLN A 148 -2.52 6.44 -10.55
C GLN A 148 -3.29 7.63 -11.11
N GLN A 149 -4.57 7.73 -10.88
CA GLN A 149 -5.40 8.85 -11.34
C GLN A 149 -4.93 10.18 -10.74
N ALA A 150 -4.71 10.24 -9.43
CA ALA A 150 -4.21 11.43 -8.76
C ALA A 150 -2.82 11.84 -9.26
N GLY A 151 -1.93 10.86 -9.45
CA GLY A 151 -0.59 11.07 -9.97
C GLY A 151 -0.57 11.60 -11.40
N LEU A 152 -1.43 11.11 -12.27
CA LEU A 152 -1.59 11.61 -13.64
C LEU A 152 -2.14 13.04 -13.66
N ALA A 153 -3.11 13.36 -12.82
CA ALA A 153 -3.64 14.71 -12.67
C ALA A 153 -2.56 15.69 -12.21
N LEU A 154 -1.74 15.28 -11.22
CA LEU A 154 -0.60 16.07 -10.75
C LEU A 154 0.45 16.29 -11.84
N ARG A 155 0.76 15.24 -12.62
CA ARG A 155 1.67 15.32 -13.78
C ARG A 155 1.20 16.37 -14.79
N GLU A 156 -0.07 16.35 -15.14
CA GLU A 156 -0.62 17.29 -16.11
C GLU A 156 -0.57 18.74 -15.59
N ALA A 157 -0.96 18.97 -14.36
CA ALA A 157 -0.86 20.28 -13.73
C ALA A 157 0.60 20.80 -13.69
N ARG A 158 1.56 19.92 -13.37
CA ARG A 158 3.00 20.26 -13.36
C ARG A 158 3.51 20.60 -14.76
N LYS A 159 3.09 19.86 -15.79
CA LYS A 159 3.49 20.15 -17.18
C LYS A 159 2.98 21.51 -17.65
N GLN A 160 1.74 21.86 -17.30
CA GLN A 160 1.18 23.17 -17.61
C GLN A 160 1.96 24.29 -16.90
N ALA A 161 2.21 24.13 -15.59
CA ALA A 161 3.02 25.10 -14.84
C ALA A 161 4.46 25.19 -15.35
N ALA A 162 5.06 24.10 -15.82
CA ALA A 162 6.40 24.08 -16.37
C ALA A 162 6.53 24.95 -17.62
N VAL A 163 5.56 24.91 -18.53
CA VAL A 163 5.58 25.76 -19.74
C VAL A 163 5.61 27.24 -19.38
N GLU A 164 4.76 27.66 -18.44
CA GLU A 164 4.75 29.06 -17.98
C GLU A 164 6.06 29.43 -17.29
N LEU A 165 6.56 28.54 -16.40
CA LEU A 165 7.81 28.73 -15.68
C LEU A 165 9.00 28.89 -16.64
N GLU A 166 9.11 28.03 -17.64
CA GLU A 166 10.17 28.05 -18.65
C GLU A 166 10.17 29.39 -19.41
N GLN A 167 8.99 29.83 -19.86
CA GLN A 167 8.85 31.12 -20.57
C GLN A 167 9.24 32.30 -19.72
N ARG A 168 8.77 32.34 -18.46
CA ARG A 168 9.11 33.46 -17.54
C ARG A 168 10.59 33.48 -17.21
N ILE A 169 11.20 32.32 -16.91
CA ILE A 169 12.65 32.23 -16.63
C ILE A 169 13.45 32.65 -17.88
N GLN A 170 13.07 32.20 -19.07
CA GLN A 170 13.77 32.59 -20.29
C GLN A 170 13.72 34.10 -20.54
N THR A 171 12.58 34.73 -20.24
CA THR A 171 12.44 36.20 -20.32
C THR A 171 13.35 36.90 -19.33
N GLU A 172 13.38 36.46 -18.10
CA GLU A 172 14.26 37.02 -17.06
C GLU A 172 15.76 36.88 -17.41
N LEU A 173 16.16 35.69 -17.88
CA LEU A 173 17.54 35.42 -18.32
C LEU A 173 17.94 36.32 -19.48
N SER A 174 17.06 36.57 -20.43
CA SER A 174 17.33 37.48 -21.54
C SER A 174 17.55 38.93 -21.06
N GLN A 175 16.82 39.38 -20.04
CA GLN A 175 17.00 40.69 -19.42
C GLN A 175 18.30 40.82 -18.62
N LEU A 176 18.82 39.68 -18.12
CA LEU A 176 20.11 39.62 -17.41
C LEU A 176 21.31 39.42 -18.37
N ASP A 177 21.14 39.73 -19.65
CA ASP A 177 22.14 39.58 -20.70
C ASP A 177 22.60 38.12 -20.91
N MET A 178 21.67 37.17 -20.72
CA MET A 178 21.89 35.75 -20.88
C MET A 178 20.88 35.11 -21.91
N PRO A 179 20.70 35.71 -23.10
CA PRO A 179 19.66 35.27 -24.05
C PRO A 179 19.93 33.88 -24.66
N LYS A 180 21.17 33.38 -24.55
CA LYS A 180 21.60 32.10 -25.10
C LYS A 180 21.35 30.92 -24.14
N VAL A 181 21.15 31.21 -22.89
CA VAL A 181 20.85 30.20 -21.86
C VAL A 181 19.48 29.61 -22.12
N GLN A 182 19.39 28.29 -22.11
CA GLN A 182 18.12 27.57 -22.21
C GLN A 182 17.80 26.93 -20.87
N PHE A 183 16.54 26.99 -20.48
CA PHE A 183 16.02 26.37 -19.27
C PHE A 183 14.87 25.45 -19.63
N GLN A 184 14.84 24.25 -19.06
CA GLN A 184 13.79 23.24 -19.32
C GLN A 184 13.48 22.43 -18.05
N CYS A 185 12.20 22.12 -17.85
CA CYS A 185 11.71 21.21 -16.85
C CYS A 185 11.63 19.79 -17.44
N GLN A 186 12.44 18.87 -16.98
CA GLN A 186 12.41 17.48 -17.38
C GLN A 186 11.53 16.67 -16.40
N PHE A 187 10.66 15.81 -16.94
CA PHE A 187 9.84 14.89 -16.18
C PHE A 187 10.31 13.46 -16.47
N GLU A 188 10.85 12.79 -15.45
CA GLU A 188 11.20 11.38 -15.52
C GLU A 188 10.16 10.55 -14.77
N GLU A 189 9.60 9.55 -15.40
CA GLU A 189 8.62 8.67 -14.77
C GLU A 189 9.28 7.82 -13.68
N GLN A 190 8.61 7.74 -12.53
CA GLN A 190 9.05 6.95 -11.39
C GLN A 190 7.90 6.15 -10.79
N LYS A 191 8.23 5.18 -9.93
CA LYS A 191 7.24 4.48 -9.12
C LYS A 191 6.47 5.48 -8.24
N PRO A 192 5.19 5.22 -7.94
CA PRO A 192 4.40 6.07 -7.07
C PRO A 192 5.14 6.38 -5.76
N GLN A 193 5.23 7.66 -5.42
CA GLN A 193 5.80 8.19 -4.18
C GLN A 193 4.89 9.29 -3.63
N GLU A 194 5.15 9.77 -2.41
CA GLU A 194 4.43 10.90 -1.82
C GLU A 194 4.44 12.16 -2.69
N THR A 195 5.49 12.32 -3.51
CA THR A 195 5.65 13.43 -4.46
C THR A 195 5.01 13.18 -5.83
N GLY A 196 4.34 12.06 -6.04
CA GLY A 196 3.67 11.71 -7.30
C GLY A 196 4.44 10.68 -8.15
N LEU A 197 4.11 10.66 -9.46
CA LEU A 197 4.63 9.68 -10.43
C LEU A 197 5.86 10.17 -11.20
N ASP A 198 6.33 11.41 -10.94
CA ASP A 198 7.40 12.02 -11.70
C ASP A 198 8.50 12.57 -10.80
N LEU A 199 9.73 12.34 -11.21
CA LEU A 199 10.89 13.09 -10.77
C LEU A 199 11.06 14.29 -11.69
N VAL A 200 10.88 15.52 -11.16
CA VAL A 200 11.07 16.75 -11.90
C VAL A 200 12.50 17.23 -11.72
N ARG A 201 13.19 17.51 -12.83
CA ARG A 201 14.53 18.06 -12.87
C ARG A 201 14.58 19.34 -13.68
N PHE A 202 15.31 20.32 -13.20
CA PHE A 202 15.64 21.54 -13.94
C PHE A 202 16.93 21.34 -14.69
N LEU A 203 16.80 21.40 -16.01
CA LEU A 203 17.93 21.32 -16.91
C LEU A 203 18.20 22.67 -17.55
N MET A 204 19.47 22.91 -17.88
CA MET A 204 19.84 24.08 -18.63
C MET A 204 21.07 23.86 -19.49
N SER A 205 21.26 24.78 -20.43
CA SER A 205 22.45 24.90 -21.26
C SER A 205 22.90 26.35 -21.25
N ALA A 206 24.19 26.58 -21.10
CA ALA A 206 24.77 27.94 -21.09
C ALA A 206 24.87 28.53 -22.49
N ASN A 207 25.03 27.71 -23.54
CA ASN A 207 25.24 28.12 -24.89
C ASN A 207 24.34 27.39 -25.88
N VAL A 208 24.05 28.04 -26.99
CA VAL A 208 23.28 27.43 -28.10
C VAL A 208 24.04 26.22 -28.67
N GLY A 209 23.34 25.09 -28.75
CA GLY A 209 23.91 23.85 -29.30
C GLY A 209 24.59 22.94 -28.27
N GLU A 210 24.71 23.37 -27.01
CA GLU A 210 25.14 22.51 -25.92
C GLU A 210 23.97 21.66 -25.42
N ALA A 211 24.29 20.45 -24.96
CA ALA A 211 23.30 19.56 -24.37
C ALA A 211 22.79 20.13 -23.03
N LEU A 212 21.47 20.04 -22.82
CA LEU A 212 20.86 20.36 -21.53
C LEU A 212 21.41 19.44 -20.44
N ARG A 213 21.84 20.01 -19.32
CA ARG A 213 22.38 19.30 -18.15
C ARG A 213 21.72 19.81 -16.86
N PRO A 214 21.73 19.01 -15.80
CA PRO A 214 21.29 19.49 -14.50
C PRO A 214 21.96 20.82 -14.12
N MET A 215 21.19 21.79 -13.66
CA MET A 215 21.61 23.16 -13.40
C MET A 215 22.91 23.24 -12.57
N ALA A 216 23.07 22.38 -11.55
CA ALA A 216 24.26 22.33 -10.70
C ALA A 216 25.57 21.95 -11.42
N LYS A 217 25.49 21.49 -12.71
CA LYS A 217 26.65 21.03 -13.49
C LYS A 217 27.05 21.95 -14.64
N VAL A 218 26.33 23.04 -14.85
CA VAL A 218 26.45 23.81 -16.11
C VAL A 218 27.06 25.17 -15.92
N ALA A 219 26.84 25.84 -14.79
CA ALA A 219 27.13 27.25 -14.65
C ALA A 219 28.42 27.55 -13.86
N SER A 220 29.14 28.60 -14.25
CA SER A 220 30.14 29.24 -13.39
C SER A 220 29.46 29.91 -12.17
N GLY A 221 30.20 30.25 -11.12
CA GLY A 221 29.66 30.88 -9.91
C GLY A 221 28.78 32.10 -10.22
N GLY A 222 29.27 33.06 -11.00
CA GLY A 222 28.52 34.26 -11.37
C GLY A 222 27.33 33.99 -12.30
N GLU A 223 27.45 33.06 -13.25
CA GLU A 223 26.32 32.66 -14.10
C GLU A 223 25.22 31.98 -13.28
N LEU A 224 25.61 31.11 -12.38
CA LEU A 224 24.66 30.43 -11.49
C LEU A 224 23.94 31.41 -10.58
N ALA A 225 24.65 32.40 -10.03
CA ALA A 225 24.07 33.45 -9.20
C ALA A 225 22.99 34.25 -9.96
N ARG A 226 23.26 34.63 -11.24
CA ARG A 226 22.27 35.34 -12.08
C ARG A 226 21.08 34.45 -12.46
N ILE A 227 21.30 33.16 -12.74
CA ILE A 227 20.22 32.21 -12.98
C ILE A 227 19.35 32.08 -11.75
N MET A 228 19.96 31.97 -10.58
CA MET A 228 19.22 31.95 -9.32
C MET A 228 18.44 33.22 -9.06
N LEU A 229 19.02 34.40 -9.42
CA LEU A 229 18.33 35.69 -9.35
C LEU A 229 17.10 35.71 -10.27
N ALA A 230 17.21 35.22 -11.53
CA ALA A 230 16.10 35.09 -12.46
C ALA A 230 14.97 34.20 -11.89
N MET A 231 15.34 33.04 -11.36
CA MET A 231 14.39 32.12 -10.76
C MET A 231 13.71 32.72 -9.53
N LYS A 232 14.47 33.39 -8.64
CA LYS A 232 13.95 34.05 -7.44
C LYS A 232 13.04 35.22 -7.78
N ASN A 233 13.31 35.95 -8.85
CA ASN A 233 12.42 37.00 -9.34
C ASN A 233 11.09 36.44 -9.86
N VAL A 234 11.12 35.34 -10.63
CA VAL A 234 9.91 34.66 -11.14
C VAL A 234 9.06 34.08 -10.01
N LEU A 235 9.69 33.55 -8.96
CA LEU A 235 9.03 32.83 -7.86
C LEU A 235 8.87 33.70 -6.59
N ALA A 236 9.15 35.01 -6.65
CA ALA A 236 9.21 35.88 -5.47
C ALA A 236 7.94 35.83 -4.60
N GLU A 237 6.78 35.76 -5.23
CA GLU A 237 5.49 35.72 -4.53
C GLU A 237 5.20 34.37 -3.87
N GLN A 238 5.68 33.27 -4.45
CA GLN A 238 5.43 31.90 -3.97
C GLN A 238 6.52 31.39 -3.01
N ASP A 239 7.68 32.04 -3.01
CA ASP A 239 8.82 31.64 -2.18
C ASP A 239 8.66 32.17 -0.75
N ALA A 240 8.53 31.29 0.22
CA ALA A 240 8.41 31.63 1.63
C ALA A 240 9.73 32.12 2.29
N ILE A 241 10.87 32.05 1.59
CA ILE A 241 12.18 32.47 2.13
C ILE A 241 12.25 34.01 2.21
N PRO A 242 12.41 34.60 3.40
CA PRO A 242 12.32 36.03 3.56
C PRO A 242 13.63 36.78 3.22
N THR A 243 14.78 36.09 3.27
CA THR A 243 16.10 36.70 3.09
C THR A 243 16.89 35.97 2.02
N LEU A 244 17.40 36.68 1.03
CA LEU A 244 18.23 36.18 -0.04
C LEU A 244 19.61 36.80 0.00
N ILE A 245 20.65 35.98 -0.13
CA ILE A 245 22.04 36.40 -0.15
C ILE A 245 22.64 36.09 -1.51
N PHE A 246 23.11 37.10 -2.23
CA PHE A 246 23.76 36.95 -3.52
C PHE A 246 25.23 37.28 -3.40
N ASP A 247 26.07 36.33 -3.73
CA ASP A 247 27.51 36.47 -3.84
C ASP A 247 27.91 36.24 -5.30
N GLU A 248 28.89 37.00 -5.78
CA GLU A 248 29.41 36.94 -7.15
C GLU A 248 28.35 37.13 -8.28
N VAL A 249 27.18 37.73 -8.00
CA VAL A 249 26.13 37.95 -9.00
C VAL A 249 26.58 38.90 -10.12
N ASP A 250 27.54 39.72 -9.86
CA ASP A 250 28.17 40.70 -10.73
C ASP A 250 29.44 40.16 -11.43
N ALA A 251 29.86 38.96 -11.19
CA ALA A 251 31.03 38.36 -11.85
C ALA A 251 30.81 38.22 -13.37
N GLY A 252 31.75 38.83 -14.13
CA GLY A 252 31.74 38.82 -15.58
C GLY A 252 30.67 39.69 -16.25
N VAL A 253 30.05 40.61 -15.50
CA VAL A 253 29.13 41.61 -16.07
C VAL A 253 29.69 43.04 -15.91
N SER A 254 29.27 43.94 -16.78
CA SER A 254 29.65 45.36 -16.72
C SER A 254 28.58 46.23 -17.39
N GLY A 255 28.67 47.52 -17.17
CA GLY A 255 27.86 48.53 -17.84
C GLY A 255 26.35 48.26 -17.74
N ARG A 256 25.68 48.05 -18.88
CA ARG A 256 24.24 47.85 -18.96
C ARG A 256 23.77 46.55 -18.30
N ALA A 257 24.57 45.49 -18.40
CA ALA A 257 24.21 44.21 -17.75
C ALA A 257 24.23 44.35 -16.22
N ALA A 258 25.20 45.06 -15.66
CA ALA A 258 25.25 45.35 -14.22
C ALA A 258 24.03 46.15 -13.72
N GLN A 259 23.59 47.14 -14.53
CA GLN A 259 22.36 47.89 -14.25
C GLN A 259 21.13 46.99 -14.19
N LYS A 260 21.02 46.07 -15.14
CA LYS A 260 19.89 45.08 -15.16
C LYS A 260 19.91 44.13 -13.99
N VAL A 261 21.08 43.67 -13.54
CA VAL A 261 21.23 42.89 -12.30
C VAL A 261 20.73 43.68 -11.11
N ALA A 262 21.15 44.97 -10.98
CA ALA A 262 20.73 45.85 -9.90
C ALA A 262 19.20 46.07 -9.87
N GLU A 263 18.58 46.33 -11.04
CA GLU A 263 17.14 46.47 -11.18
C GLU A 263 16.38 45.18 -10.74
N LYS A 264 16.92 44.00 -11.04
CA LYS A 264 16.32 42.71 -10.64
C LYS A 264 16.48 42.46 -9.13
N LEU A 265 17.62 42.75 -8.54
CA LEU A 265 17.81 42.67 -7.07
C LEU A 265 16.84 43.59 -6.34
N TRP A 266 16.68 44.82 -6.86
CA TRP A 266 15.75 45.80 -6.31
C TRP A 266 14.30 45.32 -6.43
N ALA A 267 13.89 44.72 -7.58
CA ALA A 267 12.55 44.19 -7.77
C ALA A 267 12.22 43.05 -6.77
N VAL A 268 13.17 42.16 -6.49
CA VAL A 268 13.04 41.13 -5.47
C VAL A 268 12.86 41.74 -4.07
N ALA A 269 13.59 42.81 -3.75
CA ALA A 269 13.44 43.51 -2.49
C ALA A 269 12.07 44.21 -2.36
N GLN A 270 11.55 44.80 -3.45
CA GLN A 270 10.20 45.41 -3.50
C GLN A 270 9.09 44.37 -3.34
N ALA A 271 9.31 43.10 -3.70
CA ALA A 271 8.42 42.00 -3.44
C ALA A 271 8.40 41.56 -1.94
N GLY A 272 8.99 42.34 -1.04
CA GLY A 272 8.97 42.10 0.41
C GLY A 272 10.08 41.17 0.91
N LYS A 273 11.13 40.91 0.11
CA LYS A 273 12.29 40.13 0.52
C LYS A 273 13.42 41.05 1.05
N GLN A 274 14.18 40.56 2.04
CA GLN A 274 15.47 41.13 2.35
C GLN A 274 16.51 40.58 1.37
N VAL A 275 17.22 41.49 0.69
CA VAL A 275 18.27 41.12 -0.26
C VAL A 275 19.63 41.63 0.27
N LEU A 276 20.56 40.71 0.47
CA LEU A 276 21.96 41.00 0.77
C LEU A 276 22.79 40.65 -0.46
N CYS A 277 23.56 41.63 -0.97
CA CYS A 277 24.38 41.43 -2.15
C CYS A 277 25.83 41.84 -1.86
N VAL A 278 26.78 40.97 -2.16
CA VAL A 278 28.20 41.28 -2.18
C VAL A 278 28.56 41.68 -3.59
N THR A 279 29.04 42.91 -3.77
CA THR A 279 29.32 43.48 -5.10
C THR A 279 30.55 44.39 -5.08
N HIS A 280 31.20 44.49 -6.22
CA HIS A 280 32.26 45.45 -6.51
C HIS A 280 31.83 46.49 -7.58
N LEU A 281 30.57 46.39 -8.06
CA LEU A 281 30.09 47.26 -9.12
C LEU A 281 29.28 48.44 -8.57
N PRO A 282 29.61 49.69 -8.94
CA PRO A 282 28.92 50.88 -8.47
C PRO A 282 27.44 50.92 -8.86
N GLN A 283 27.08 50.33 -10.02
CA GLN A 283 25.70 50.28 -10.49
C GLN A 283 24.80 49.48 -9.53
N ILE A 284 25.31 48.41 -8.94
CA ILE A 284 24.56 47.59 -7.96
C ILE A 284 24.56 48.28 -6.59
N ALA A 285 25.72 48.78 -6.15
CA ALA A 285 25.86 49.44 -4.87
C ALA A 285 24.98 50.70 -4.76
N ALA A 286 24.85 51.47 -5.85
CA ALA A 286 24.03 52.69 -5.88
C ALA A 286 22.54 52.45 -5.65
N MET A 287 22.00 51.25 -6.05
CA MET A 287 20.59 50.90 -5.90
C MET A 287 20.25 50.32 -4.52
N ALA A 288 21.23 50.13 -3.64
CA ALA A 288 20.98 49.57 -2.31
C ALA A 288 20.36 50.62 -1.36
N ASP A 289 19.37 50.22 -0.54
CA ASP A 289 18.82 51.08 0.53
C ASP A 289 19.85 51.33 1.64
N ARG A 290 20.69 50.34 1.92
CA ARG A 290 21.77 50.40 2.90
C ARG A 290 23.03 49.79 2.31
N GLN A 291 24.16 50.50 2.52
CA GLN A 291 25.45 50.04 2.03
C GLN A 291 26.43 49.84 3.19
N TYR A 292 27.15 48.72 3.11
CA TYR A 292 28.20 48.39 4.07
C TYR A 292 29.53 48.28 3.33
N THR A 293 30.61 48.71 3.96
CA THR A 293 31.98 48.46 3.49
C THR A 293 32.62 47.36 4.31
N VAL A 294 33.45 46.56 3.64
CA VAL A 294 34.19 45.45 4.26
C VAL A 294 35.66 45.75 4.17
N GLU A 295 36.32 45.96 5.33
CA GLU A 295 37.74 46.28 5.41
C GLU A 295 38.51 45.17 6.12
N LYS A 296 39.71 44.89 5.62
CA LYS A 296 40.66 44.01 6.30
C LYS A 296 41.74 44.89 6.98
N ARG A 297 41.86 44.79 8.31
CA ARG A 297 42.87 45.48 9.09
C ARG A 297 43.80 44.49 9.79
N VAL A 298 45.10 44.84 9.80
CA VAL A 298 46.09 44.04 10.53
C VAL A 298 46.33 44.73 11.88
N GLU A 299 45.96 44.06 12.96
CA GLU A 299 46.17 44.54 14.34
C GLU A 299 46.89 43.43 15.13
N GLY A 300 48.05 43.77 15.73
CA GLY A 300 48.85 42.82 16.52
C GLY A 300 49.33 41.59 15.72
N GLY A 301 49.61 41.74 14.42
CA GLY A 301 50.05 40.63 13.54
C GLY A 301 48.94 39.67 13.10
N ARG A 302 47.69 40.01 13.39
CA ARG A 302 46.50 39.23 12.93
C ARG A 302 45.64 40.10 12.04
N THR A 303 45.04 39.48 11.00
CA THR A 303 44.10 40.14 10.10
C THR A 303 42.68 39.99 10.62
N TYR A 304 41.99 41.11 10.77
CA TYR A 304 40.59 41.19 11.14
C TYR A 304 39.79 41.76 9.98
N THR A 305 38.60 41.20 9.77
CA THR A 305 37.63 41.74 8.83
C THR A 305 36.58 42.53 9.63
N ARG A 306 36.41 43.81 9.27
CA ARG A 306 35.41 44.71 9.87
C ARG A 306 34.38 45.09 8.82
N VAL A 307 33.12 45.20 9.26
CA VAL A 307 32.00 45.62 8.42
C VAL A 307 31.42 46.89 9.03
N HIS A 308 31.32 47.94 8.23
CA HIS A 308 30.82 49.25 8.65
C HIS A 308 29.62 49.65 7.80
N LEU A 309 28.53 50.08 8.45
CA LEU A 309 27.42 50.75 7.77
C LEU A 309 27.89 52.15 7.34
N LEU A 310 27.64 52.50 6.08
CA LEU A 310 27.95 53.82 5.54
C LEU A 310 26.76 54.76 5.73
N ASP A 311 27.06 56.03 6.12
CA ASP A 311 26.13 57.15 6.00
C ASP A 311 26.08 57.65 4.55
N GLU A 312 25.31 58.72 4.29
CA GLU A 312 25.15 59.24 2.93
C GLU A 312 26.48 59.74 2.33
N ASP A 313 27.30 60.45 3.08
CA ASP A 313 28.62 60.95 2.63
C ASP A 313 29.59 59.79 2.37
N GLY A 314 29.59 58.78 3.27
CA GLY A 314 30.39 57.59 3.11
C GLY A 314 29.96 56.76 1.86
N ARG A 315 28.66 56.72 1.55
CA ARG A 315 28.14 56.07 0.32
C ARG A 315 28.66 56.78 -0.94
N VAL A 316 28.60 58.12 -0.97
CA VAL A 316 29.09 58.88 -2.11
C VAL A 316 30.58 58.63 -2.32
N GLN A 317 31.37 58.66 -1.24
CA GLN A 317 32.79 58.38 -1.32
C GLN A 317 33.11 56.98 -1.80
N GLU A 318 32.38 55.98 -1.29
CA GLU A 318 32.58 54.58 -1.71
C GLU A 318 32.15 54.35 -3.16
N LEU A 319 31.05 54.96 -3.61
CA LEU A 319 30.65 54.91 -5.01
C LEU A 319 31.68 55.58 -5.92
N ALA A 320 32.20 56.76 -5.52
CA ALA A 320 33.28 57.42 -6.25
C ALA A 320 34.55 56.56 -6.32
N ARG A 321 34.90 55.87 -5.23
CA ARG A 321 35.99 54.89 -5.19
C ARG A 321 35.76 53.70 -6.13
N LEU A 322 34.56 53.16 -6.19
CA LEU A 322 34.20 52.08 -7.09
C LEU A 322 34.24 52.47 -8.56
N VAL A 323 33.93 53.74 -8.89
CA VAL A 323 33.98 54.28 -10.27
C VAL A 323 35.39 54.67 -10.67
N GLY A 324 36.09 55.43 -9.81
CA GLY A 324 37.36 56.07 -10.14
C GLY A 324 38.60 55.28 -9.71
N GLY A 325 38.43 54.19 -8.96
CA GLY A 325 39.54 53.46 -8.37
C GLY A 325 40.15 54.19 -7.15
N ALA A 326 41.46 54.00 -6.90
CA ALA A 326 42.14 54.54 -5.73
C ALA A 326 42.36 56.08 -5.76
N ALA A 327 42.24 56.71 -6.91
CA ALA A 327 42.40 58.18 -7.07
C ALA A 327 41.03 58.81 -7.29
N ILE A 328 40.43 59.34 -6.20
CA ILE A 328 39.17 60.10 -6.28
C ILE A 328 39.51 61.51 -6.66
N THR A 329 39.02 62.00 -7.80
CA THR A 329 39.12 63.42 -8.23
C THR A 329 37.84 64.16 -7.93
N GLU A 330 37.89 65.55 -7.83
CA GLU A 330 36.67 66.36 -7.68
C GLU A 330 35.61 66.12 -8.74
N THR A 331 36.00 65.59 -9.91
CA THR A 331 35.05 65.20 -11.00
C THR A 331 34.46 63.85 -10.83
N THR A 332 34.87 63.01 -9.87
CA THR A 332 34.35 61.67 -9.58
C THR A 332 33.37 61.74 -8.40
N LEU A 333 33.35 62.75 -7.61
CA LEU A 333 32.39 63.07 -6.56
C LEU A 333 31.18 63.80 -7.16
#